data_d62b062cb0a51bc558603d305d9f01c6
#
_entry.id   d62b062cb0a51bc558603d305d9f01c6
#
_cell.length_a   1.000
_cell.length_b   1.000
_cell.length_c   1.000
_cell.angle_alpha   90.00
_cell.angle_beta   90.00
_cell.angle_gamma   90.00
#
_symmetry.space_group_name_H-M   'P 1'
#
loop_
_entity.id
_entity.type
_entity.pdbx_description
1 polymer ?
#
loop_
_entity_poly.entity_id
_entity_poly.type
_entity_poly.pdbx_seq_one_letter_code
_entity_poly.pdbx_strand_id
1 'polypeptide(L)'
;ECQKTRLSKEARKPLIRGIGLDKACQMPLNDLVEWVRGIPDSLSDEMKPMAREICDSFLDVSKRLLDLGLGYLSLDRAASTLSTGERQRMQLARAVRNRTTGILYVLDEPSIGLHPSNIYGLIGVMNDLIHDGNSILLVDHDTEIIKEANWLIEMGPEAGKNGGYVFTEGTIEQIKNAKKSMIGPFLTNHYDEKMRPISPIEQLFEFGKIHLSTYWRRFEQRSVYADFCRRVQPSG
;
A
#
# COMPACT_ATOMS: atom_id res chain seq x y z
N GLU A 1 -4.11 16.56 -33.72
CA GLU A 1 -3.80 16.98 -32.35
C GLU A 1 -4.46 16.04 -31.38
N CYS A 2 -3.75 15.69 -30.28
CA CYS A 2 -4.06 14.49 -29.46
C CYS A 2 -5.23 14.65 -28.47
N GLN A 3 -5.87 15.82 -28.37
CA GLN A 3 -6.96 16.08 -27.42
C GLN A 3 -6.67 15.59 -25.97
N LYS A 4 -5.42 15.75 -25.51
CA LYS A 4 -4.87 15.27 -24.23
C LYS A 4 -4.76 13.74 -24.08
N THR A 5 -5.16 12.94 -25.05
CA THR A 5 -5.07 11.47 -25.00
C THR A 5 -3.67 10.91 -25.25
N ARG A 6 -2.72 11.74 -25.71
CA ARG A 6 -1.37 11.36 -26.19
C ARG A 6 -1.38 10.38 -27.37
N LEU A 7 -2.54 10.12 -27.98
CA LEU A 7 -2.73 9.22 -29.11
C LEU A 7 -3.01 9.99 -30.39
N SER A 8 -2.55 9.49 -31.54
CA SER A 8 -2.89 10.02 -32.86
C SER A 8 -4.39 9.79 -33.16
N LYS A 9 -4.91 10.51 -34.17
CA LYS A 9 -6.29 10.29 -34.61
C LYS A 9 -6.49 8.86 -35.11
N GLU A 10 -5.50 8.31 -35.79
CA GLU A 10 -5.54 6.94 -36.34
C GLU A 10 -5.57 5.89 -35.21
N ALA A 11 -4.78 6.06 -34.15
CA ALA A 11 -4.74 5.15 -33.01
C ALA A 11 -6.04 5.12 -32.20
N ARG A 12 -6.88 6.15 -32.30
CA ARG A 12 -8.19 6.25 -31.64
C ARG A 12 -9.35 5.67 -32.46
N LYS A 13 -9.15 5.34 -33.74
CA LYS A 13 -10.20 4.80 -34.60
C LYS A 13 -10.58 3.36 -34.28
N PRO A 14 -9.61 2.43 -34.01
CA PRO A 14 -9.99 1.06 -33.74
C PRO A 14 -10.80 0.96 -32.42
N LEU A 15 -11.89 0.19 -32.50
CA LEU A 15 -12.74 -0.09 -31.35
C LEU A 15 -12.72 -1.59 -31.05
N ILE A 16 -12.48 -1.95 -29.80
CA ILE A 16 -12.63 -3.31 -29.30
C ILE A 16 -13.82 -3.31 -28.34
N ARG A 17 -14.82 -4.13 -28.57
CA ARG A 17 -16.06 -4.13 -27.79
C ARG A 17 -16.69 -2.72 -27.65
N GLY A 18 -16.62 -1.92 -28.72
CA GLY A 18 -17.16 -0.56 -28.77
C GLY A 18 -16.37 0.51 -28.05
N ILE A 19 -15.18 0.18 -27.49
CA ILE A 19 -14.35 1.08 -26.71
C ILE A 19 -13.01 1.29 -27.42
N GLY A 20 -12.63 2.55 -27.60
CA GLY A 20 -11.32 2.93 -28.14
C GLY A 20 -10.23 2.94 -27.07
N LEU A 21 -8.98 2.86 -27.51
CA LEU A 21 -7.80 2.82 -26.62
C LEU A 21 -7.72 4.06 -25.69
N ASP A 22 -8.13 5.22 -26.17
CA ASP A 22 -8.17 6.46 -25.40
C ASP A 22 -9.12 6.36 -24.22
N LYS A 23 -10.32 5.83 -24.43
CA LYS A 23 -11.31 5.61 -23.36
C LYS A 23 -10.89 4.50 -22.41
N ALA A 24 -10.34 3.41 -22.94
CA ALA A 24 -9.81 2.32 -22.12
C ALA A 24 -8.71 2.81 -21.15
N CYS A 25 -7.79 3.67 -21.60
CA CYS A 25 -6.76 4.24 -20.74
C CYS A 25 -7.30 5.17 -19.64
N GLN A 26 -8.50 5.74 -19.81
CA GLN A 26 -9.16 6.62 -18.83
C GLN A 26 -10.01 5.86 -17.81
N MET A 27 -10.29 4.59 -18.05
CA MET A 27 -11.05 3.76 -17.09
C MET A 27 -10.26 3.54 -15.80
N PRO A 28 -10.93 3.48 -14.63
CA PRO A 28 -10.34 2.87 -13.45
C PRO A 28 -9.86 1.45 -13.77
N LEU A 29 -8.74 1.04 -13.15
CA LEU A 29 -8.14 -0.27 -13.41
C LEU A 29 -9.12 -1.43 -13.12
N ASN A 30 -10.01 -1.27 -12.11
CA ASN A 30 -11.07 -2.24 -11.84
C ASN A 30 -11.94 -2.49 -13.08
N ASP A 31 -12.43 -1.42 -13.69
CA ASP A 31 -13.33 -1.51 -14.86
C ASP A 31 -12.57 -1.97 -16.09
N LEU A 32 -11.32 -1.52 -16.23
CA LEU A 32 -10.45 -1.92 -17.33
C LEU A 32 -10.17 -3.42 -17.31
N VAL A 33 -9.92 -4.01 -16.14
CA VAL A 33 -9.70 -5.45 -15.97
C VAL A 33 -10.94 -6.25 -16.43
N GLU A 34 -12.14 -5.83 -16.02
CA GLU A 34 -13.37 -6.50 -16.43
C GLU A 34 -13.61 -6.40 -17.95
N TRP A 35 -13.29 -5.25 -18.54
CA TRP A 35 -13.39 -5.08 -19.99
C TRP A 35 -12.39 -5.97 -20.74
N VAL A 36 -11.11 -6.03 -20.27
CA VAL A 36 -10.05 -6.84 -20.89
C VAL A 36 -10.38 -8.33 -20.84
N ARG A 37 -10.93 -8.85 -19.74
CA ARG A 37 -11.34 -10.25 -19.62
C ARG A 37 -12.27 -10.72 -20.73
N GLY A 38 -13.14 -9.84 -21.19
CA GLY A 38 -14.09 -10.17 -22.27
C GLY A 38 -13.56 -9.93 -23.69
N ILE A 39 -12.32 -9.42 -23.88
CA ILE A 39 -11.78 -9.16 -25.22
C ILE A 39 -11.61 -10.44 -26.05
N PRO A 40 -10.99 -11.53 -25.55
CA PRO A 40 -10.76 -12.72 -26.35
C PRO A 40 -12.06 -13.29 -26.96
N ASP A 41 -13.15 -13.27 -26.21
CA ASP A 41 -14.41 -13.83 -26.65
C ASP A 41 -15.14 -12.97 -27.74
N SER A 42 -14.73 -11.73 -27.87
CA SER A 42 -15.27 -10.79 -28.88
C SER A 42 -14.54 -10.85 -30.24
N LEU A 43 -13.48 -11.64 -30.34
CA LEU A 43 -12.65 -11.74 -31.55
C LEU A 43 -12.91 -13.02 -32.32
N SER A 44 -12.45 -13.06 -33.59
CA SER A 44 -12.51 -14.27 -34.40
C SER A 44 -11.69 -15.42 -33.81
N ASP A 45 -12.07 -16.67 -34.11
CA ASP A 45 -11.41 -17.85 -33.53
C ASP A 45 -9.91 -17.90 -33.83
N GLU A 46 -9.47 -17.39 -34.95
CA GLU A 46 -8.06 -17.30 -35.35
C GLU A 46 -7.27 -16.34 -34.44
N MET A 47 -7.88 -15.26 -33.94
CA MET A 47 -7.23 -14.24 -33.13
C MET A 47 -7.31 -14.54 -31.61
N LYS A 48 -8.24 -15.39 -31.18
CA LYS A 48 -8.47 -15.71 -29.77
C LYS A 48 -7.21 -16.15 -29.01
N PRO A 49 -6.39 -17.08 -29.54
CA PRO A 49 -5.21 -17.55 -28.79
C PRO A 49 -4.23 -16.44 -28.48
N MET A 50 -3.90 -15.63 -29.49
CA MET A 50 -3.00 -14.46 -29.29
C MET A 50 -3.59 -13.42 -28.37
N ALA A 51 -4.90 -13.14 -28.51
CA ALA A 51 -5.58 -12.19 -27.64
C ALA A 51 -5.60 -12.66 -26.19
N ARG A 52 -5.80 -13.95 -25.92
CA ARG A 52 -5.73 -14.52 -24.57
C ARG A 52 -4.37 -14.32 -23.94
N GLU A 53 -3.28 -14.66 -24.62
CA GLU A 53 -1.93 -14.50 -24.10
C GLU A 53 -1.63 -13.04 -23.69
N ILE A 54 -2.02 -12.08 -24.54
CA ILE A 54 -1.85 -10.65 -24.25
C ILE A 54 -2.72 -10.22 -23.08
N CYS A 55 -4.00 -10.62 -23.07
CA CYS A 55 -4.93 -10.27 -21.99
C CYS A 55 -4.49 -10.89 -20.66
N ASP A 56 -4.09 -12.15 -20.65
CA ASP A 56 -3.63 -12.84 -19.43
C ASP A 56 -2.39 -12.17 -18.85
N SER A 57 -1.43 -11.80 -19.70
CA SER A 57 -0.25 -11.02 -19.27
C SER A 57 -0.62 -9.67 -18.64
N PHE A 58 -1.62 -8.98 -19.18
CA PHE A 58 -2.13 -7.75 -18.60
C PHE A 58 -2.85 -7.99 -17.28
N LEU A 59 -3.68 -9.02 -17.20
CA LEU A 59 -4.45 -9.38 -16.00
C LEU A 59 -3.54 -9.76 -14.83
N ASP A 60 -2.45 -10.49 -15.10
CA ASP A 60 -1.46 -10.85 -14.07
C ASP A 60 -0.79 -9.63 -13.43
N VAL A 61 -0.41 -8.66 -14.26
CA VAL A 61 0.16 -7.40 -13.75
C VAL A 61 -0.89 -6.59 -13.00
N SER A 62 -2.10 -6.51 -13.56
CA SER A 62 -3.20 -5.74 -12.98
C SER A 62 -3.64 -6.29 -11.63
N LYS A 63 -3.66 -7.61 -11.46
CA LYS A 63 -4.01 -8.27 -10.20
C LYS A 63 -3.17 -7.73 -9.03
N ARG A 64 -1.86 -7.61 -9.20
CA ARG A 64 -0.97 -7.08 -8.15
C ARG A 64 -1.30 -5.63 -7.80
N LEU A 65 -1.63 -4.82 -8.80
CA LEU A 65 -2.05 -3.43 -8.55
C LEU A 65 -3.38 -3.36 -7.81
N LEU A 66 -4.32 -4.27 -8.13
CA LEU A 66 -5.61 -4.38 -7.42
C LEU A 66 -5.39 -4.82 -5.97
N ASP A 67 -4.56 -5.82 -5.74
CA ASP A 67 -4.21 -6.34 -4.41
C ASP A 67 -3.57 -5.22 -3.54
N LEU A 68 -2.82 -4.31 -4.16
CA LEU A 68 -2.25 -3.13 -3.52
C LEU A 68 -3.22 -1.94 -3.40
N GLY A 69 -4.52 -2.13 -3.68
CA GLY A 69 -5.54 -1.10 -3.55
C GLY A 69 -5.45 0.04 -4.57
N LEU A 70 -4.81 -0.20 -5.73
CA LEU A 70 -4.63 0.81 -6.78
C LEU A 70 -5.68 0.71 -7.90
N GLY A 71 -6.76 -0.03 -7.68
CA GLY A 71 -7.79 -0.30 -8.68
C GLY A 71 -8.58 0.92 -9.17
N TYR A 72 -8.54 2.02 -8.43
CA TYR A 72 -9.18 3.28 -8.82
C TYR A 72 -8.33 4.15 -9.75
N LEU A 73 -7.05 3.79 -9.94
CA LEU A 73 -6.16 4.52 -10.85
C LEU A 73 -6.47 4.19 -12.30
N SER A 74 -6.32 5.18 -13.19
CA SER A 74 -6.37 5.00 -14.63
C SER A 74 -4.96 4.99 -15.23
N LEU A 75 -4.80 4.34 -16.40
CA LEU A 75 -3.50 4.23 -17.07
C LEU A 75 -2.97 5.56 -17.63
N ASP A 76 -3.84 6.52 -17.88
CA ASP A 76 -3.49 7.86 -18.37
C ASP A 76 -3.06 8.82 -17.27
N ARG A 77 -3.24 8.44 -16.00
CA ARG A 77 -2.88 9.27 -14.85
C ARG A 77 -1.36 9.52 -14.81
N ALA A 78 -0.99 10.78 -14.71
CA ALA A 78 0.43 11.17 -14.66
C ALA A 78 1.06 10.73 -13.32
N ALA A 79 2.24 10.12 -13.37
CA ALA A 79 2.96 9.65 -12.19
C ALA A 79 3.26 10.77 -11.17
N SER A 80 3.40 12.02 -11.63
CA SER A 80 3.59 13.20 -10.78
C SER A 80 2.38 13.54 -9.89
N THR A 81 1.20 13.03 -10.23
CA THR A 81 -0.05 13.24 -9.46
C THR A 81 -0.30 12.15 -8.41
N LEU A 82 0.55 11.13 -8.37
CA LEU A 82 0.43 10.05 -7.39
C LEU A 82 0.95 10.53 -6.03
N SER A 83 0.25 10.14 -4.97
CA SER A 83 0.72 10.30 -3.60
C SER A 83 1.99 9.47 -3.35
N THR A 84 2.69 9.73 -2.24
CA THR A 84 3.88 8.96 -1.87
C THR A 84 3.56 7.48 -1.70
N GLY A 85 2.49 7.14 -0.98
CA GLY A 85 2.06 5.75 -0.79
C GLY A 85 1.65 5.07 -2.11
N GLU A 86 0.92 5.76 -3.01
CA GLU A 86 0.59 5.22 -4.34
C GLU A 86 1.86 4.90 -5.14
N ARG A 87 2.85 5.81 -5.12
CA ARG A 87 4.13 5.58 -5.80
C ARG A 87 4.90 4.39 -5.23
N GLN A 88 4.97 4.26 -3.91
CA GLN A 88 5.63 3.12 -3.26
C GLN A 88 4.96 1.80 -3.66
N ARG A 89 3.64 1.71 -3.57
CA ARG A 89 2.90 0.51 -3.96
C ARG A 89 3.06 0.17 -5.44
N MET A 90 3.08 1.18 -6.31
CA MET A 90 3.36 0.98 -7.73
C MET A 90 4.79 0.43 -7.96
N GLN A 91 5.78 0.91 -7.20
CA GLN A 91 7.14 0.40 -7.27
C GLN A 91 7.25 -1.04 -6.75
N LEU A 92 6.51 -1.39 -5.68
CA LEU A 92 6.44 -2.77 -5.18
C LEU A 92 5.88 -3.73 -6.23
N ALA A 93 4.74 -3.38 -6.85
CA ALA A 93 4.15 -4.19 -7.92
C ALA A 93 5.14 -4.43 -9.08
N ARG A 94 5.93 -3.39 -9.42
CA ARG A 94 6.97 -3.48 -10.45
C ARG A 94 8.14 -4.38 -10.00
N ALA A 95 8.55 -4.29 -8.74
CA ALA A 95 9.68 -5.05 -8.20
C ALA A 95 9.41 -6.57 -8.26
N VAL A 96 8.24 -7.01 -7.83
CA VAL A 96 7.83 -8.42 -7.91
C VAL A 96 7.83 -8.93 -9.37
N ARG A 97 7.37 -8.09 -10.31
CA ARG A 97 7.39 -8.47 -11.74
C ARG A 97 8.81 -8.75 -12.25
N ASN A 98 9.78 -7.96 -11.81
CA ASN A 98 11.15 -8.02 -12.33
C ASN A 98 11.98 -9.17 -11.72
N ARG A 99 11.47 -9.87 -10.71
CA ARG A 99 12.15 -10.96 -9.99
C ARG A 99 13.60 -10.61 -9.62
N THR A 100 13.79 -9.40 -9.12
CA THR A 100 15.11 -8.98 -8.64
C THR A 100 15.42 -9.68 -7.33
N THR A 101 16.68 -10.06 -7.11
CA THR A 101 17.16 -10.76 -5.91
C THR A 101 18.26 -9.98 -5.21
N GLY A 102 18.41 -10.15 -3.90
CA GLY A 102 19.49 -9.52 -3.12
C GLY A 102 19.34 -8.02 -2.90
N ILE A 103 18.13 -7.48 -3.03
CA ILE A 103 17.81 -6.07 -2.82
C ILE A 103 17.26 -5.85 -1.41
N LEU A 104 17.64 -4.74 -0.78
CA LEU A 104 16.99 -4.22 0.42
C LEU A 104 15.94 -3.16 0.02
N TYR A 105 14.67 -3.46 0.26
CA TYR A 105 13.57 -2.51 0.11
C TYR A 105 13.34 -1.79 1.43
N VAL A 106 13.37 -0.46 1.40
CA VAL A 106 13.04 0.39 2.55
C VAL A 106 11.68 1.03 2.30
N LEU A 107 10.70 0.70 3.12
CA LEU A 107 9.32 1.12 3.00
C LEU A 107 8.92 1.94 4.22
N ASP A 108 8.39 3.14 3.97
CA ASP A 108 7.93 4.06 5.00
C ASP A 108 6.40 4.21 4.89
N GLU A 109 5.70 3.63 5.86
CA GLU A 109 4.24 3.63 5.99
C GLU A 109 3.49 3.23 4.70
N PRO A 110 3.81 2.08 4.06
CA PRO A 110 3.15 1.66 2.82
C PRO A 110 1.67 1.33 3.01
N SER A 111 1.22 1.10 4.25
CA SER A 111 -0.19 0.87 4.59
C SER A 111 -1.04 2.13 4.54
N ILE A 112 -0.43 3.33 4.57
CA ILE A 112 -1.17 4.59 4.64
C ILE A 112 -2.22 4.70 3.52
N GLY A 113 -3.46 4.96 3.92
CA GLY A 113 -4.59 5.11 3.00
C GLY A 113 -5.06 3.82 2.36
N LEU A 114 -4.58 2.65 2.79
CA LEU A 114 -5.15 1.37 2.41
C LEU A 114 -6.43 1.07 3.19
N HIS A 115 -7.39 0.49 2.48
CA HIS A 115 -8.52 -0.15 3.14
C HIS A 115 -8.04 -1.47 3.80
N PRO A 116 -8.58 -1.88 4.96
CA PRO A 116 -8.16 -3.12 5.64
C PRO A 116 -8.12 -4.36 4.73
N SER A 117 -9.05 -4.47 3.78
CA SER A 117 -9.07 -5.59 2.82
C SER A 117 -7.83 -5.65 1.92
N ASN A 118 -7.12 -4.54 1.73
CA ASN A 118 -5.93 -4.48 0.88
C ASN A 118 -4.61 -4.66 1.67
N ILE A 119 -4.68 -4.69 3.00
CA ILE A 119 -3.50 -4.95 3.84
C ILE A 119 -2.93 -6.34 3.55
N TYR A 120 -3.80 -7.35 3.43
CA TYR A 120 -3.37 -8.71 3.07
C TYR A 120 -2.73 -8.79 1.68
N GLY A 121 -3.22 -7.99 0.73
CA GLY A 121 -2.59 -7.87 -0.60
C GLY A 121 -1.17 -7.28 -0.52
N LEU A 122 -0.97 -6.24 0.30
CA LEU A 122 0.35 -5.66 0.56
C LEU A 122 1.29 -6.67 1.23
N ILE A 123 0.82 -7.40 2.24
CA ILE A 123 1.56 -8.47 2.91
C ILE A 123 1.96 -9.54 1.90
N GLY A 124 1.03 -9.99 1.03
CA GLY A 124 1.30 -10.96 -0.02
C GLY A 124 2.43 -10.52 -0.95
N VAL A 125 2.39 -9.29 -1.44
CA VAL A 125 3.43 -8.71 -2.31
C VAL A 125 4.79 -8.62 -1.59
N MET A 126 4.81 -8.26 -0.30
CA MET A 126 6.05 -8.25 0.49
C MET A 126 6.62 -9.66 0.69
N ASN A 127 5.78 -10.64 0.96
CA ASN A 127 6.19 -12.03 1.09
C ASN A 127 6.75 -12.61 -0.22
N ASP A 128 6.16 -12.26 -1.37
CA ASP A 128 6.70 -12.63 -2.68
C ASP A 128 8.13 -12.09 -2.85
N LEU A 129 8.37 -10.82 -2.50
CA LEU A 129 9.72 -10.22 -2.57
C LEU A 129 10.73 -10.92 -1.65
N ILE A 130 10.33 -11.27 -0.42
CA ILE A 130 11.18 -11.99 0.53
C ILE A 130 11.48 -13.41 -0.01
N HIS A 131 10.48 -14.08 -0.54
CA HIS A 131 10.65 -15.42 -1.13
C HIS A 131 11.59 -15.41 -2.35
N ASP A 132 11.60 -14.32 -3.12
CA ASP A 132 12.54 -14.10 -4.23
C ASP A 132 13.97 -13.76 -3.74
N GLY A 133 14.26 -13.82 -2.44
CA GLY A 133 15.60 -13.61 -1.87
C GLY A 133 15.95 -12.15 -1.60
N ASN A 134 14.95 -11.30 -1.40
CA ASN A 134 15.14 -9.90 -1.01
C ASN A 134 14.94 -9.70 0.50
N SER A 135 15.31 -8.52 0.99
CA SER A 135 15.07 -8.09 2.37
C SER A 135 14.19 -6.84 2.37
N ILE A 136 13.36 -6.72 3.40
CA ILE A 136 12.47 -5.55 3.57
C ILE A 136 12.74 -4.94 4.94
N LEU A 137 13.05 -3.65 4.96
CA LEU A 137 13.02 -2.81 6.15
C LEU A 137 11.76 -1.97 6.09
N LEU A 138 10.85 -2.22 7.03
CA LEU A 138 9.53 -1.61 7.04
C LEU A 138 9.38 -0.69 8.26
N VAL A 139 8.86 0.50 8.04
CA VAL A 139 8.33 1.39 9.06
C VAL A 139 6.82 1.45 8.88
N ASP A 140 6.07 0.96 9.84
CA ASP A 140 4.60 0.98 9.78
C ASP A 140 4.01 0.97 11.20
N HIS A 141 2.73 1.33 11.31
CA HIS A 141 1.97 1.33 12.56
C HIS A 141 0.78 0.36 12.51
N ASP A 142 0.51 -0.28 11.37
CA ASP A 142 -0.54 -1.28 11.24
C ASP A 142 -0.12 -2.59 11.89
N THR A 143 -0.91 -3.03 12.89
CA THR A 143 -0.58 -4.22 13.68
C THR A 143 -0.64 -5.52 12.88
N GLU A 144 -1.46 -5.60 11.83
CA GLU A 144 -1.53 -6.79 10.98
C GLU A 144 -0.24 -6.95 10.17
N ILE A 145 0.31 -5.85 9.68
CA ILE A 145 1.59 -5.85 8.97
C ILE A 145 2.75 -6.16 9.93
N ILE A 146 2.75 -5.52 11.11
CA ILE A 146 3.81 -5.70 12.10
C ILE A 146 3.88 -7.16 12.57
N LYS A 147 2.76 -7.86 12.71
CA LYS A 147 2.72 -9.28 13.11
C LYS A 147 3.45 -10.21 12.13
N GLU A 148 3.58 -9.83 10.87
CA GLU A 148 4.28 -10.60 9.84
C GLU A 148 5.80 -10.40 9.84
N ALA A 149 6.32 -9.48 10.66
CA ALA A 149 7.75 -9.20 10.72
C ALA A 149 8.54 -10.34 11.36
N ASN A 150 9.70 -10.69 10.79
CA ASN A 150 10.61 -11.65 11.38
C ASN A 150 11.35 -11.07 12.60
N TRP A 151 11.61 -9.75 12.57
CA TRP A 151 12.28 -9.00 13.61
C TRP A 151 11.66 -7.63 13.75
N LEU A 152 11.37 -7.22 14.97
CA LEU A 152 10.79 -5.92 15.29
C LEU A 152 11.78 -5.10 16.11
N ILE A 153 11.92 -3.83 15.77
CA ILE A 153 12.69 -2.84 16.54
C ILE A 153 11.70 -1.75 16.94
N GLU A 154 11.48 -1.63 18.24
CA GLU A 154 10.63 -0.59 18.81
C GLU A 154 11.50 0.58 19.27
N MET A 155 11.22 1.76 18.72
CA MET A 155 11.94 3.00 19.01
C MET A 155 11.08 3.89 19.92
N GLY A 156 11.69 4.52 20.91
CA GLY A 156 10.93 5.40 21.81
C GLY A 156 11.71 5.82 23.06
N PRO A 157 11.02 6.08 24.20
CA PRO A 157 9.55 6.08 24.37
C PRO A 157 8.84 7.35 23.87
N GLU A 158 9.59 8.41 23.58
CA GLU A 158 9.07 9.73 23.18
C GLU A 158 9.71 10.18 21.86
N ALA A 159 9.24 11.31 21.32
CA ALA A 159 9.83 11.96 20.17
C ALA A 159 10.83 13.07 20.60
N GLY A 160 11.71 13.48 19.69
CA GLY A 160 12.64 14.60 19.89
C GLY A 160 13.78 14.26 20.83
N LYS A 161 14.07 15.15 21.80
CA LYS A 161 15.25 15.02 22.69
C LYS A 161 15.22 13.79 23.60
N ASN A 162 14.04 13.29 23.91
CA ASN A 162 13.81 12.13 24.80
C ASN A 162 13.51 10.85 24.01
N GLY A 163 13.58 10.89 22.68
CA GLY A 163 13.29 9.77 21.80
C GLY A 163 14.51 9.31 20.99
N GLY A 164 14.27 8.41 20.05
CA GLY A 164 15.30 7.93 19.12
C GLY A 164 16.20 6.84 19.69
N TYR A 165 15.80 6.21 20.80
CA TYR A 165 16.48 5.05 21.36
C TYR A 165 15.77 3.77 20.96
N VAL A 166 16.53 2.68 20.78
CA VAL A 166 15.95 1.35 20.70
C VAL A 166 15.39 0.99 22.08
N PHE A 167 14.08 0.89 22.17
CA PHE A 167 13.37 0.64 23.42
C PHE A 167 13.28 -0.85 23.71
N THR A 168 12.95 -1.63 22.70
CA THR A 168 13.02 -3.08 22.70
C THR A 168 13.19 -3.60 21.29
N GLU A 169 13.76 -4.78 21.13
CA GLU A 169 13.91 -5.46 19.85
C GLU A 169 13.84 -6.97 20.02
N GLY A 170 13.45 -7.66 18.97
CA GLY A 170 13.35 -9.12 18.99
C GLY A 170 12.34 -9.67 17.99
N THR A 171 12.09 -10.97 18.10
CA THR A 171 10.99 -11.60 17.37
C THR A 171 9.63 -11.15 17.91
N ILE A 172 8.58 -11.32 17.14
CA ILE A 172 7.21 -10.95 17.57
C ILE A 172 6.85 -11.59 18.91
N GLU A 173 7.22 -12.85 19.14
CA GLU A 173 6.97 -13.56 20.40
C GLU A 173 7.75 -12.96 21.59
N GLN A 174 8.98 -12.52 21.36
CA GLN A 174 9.80 -11.84 22.39
C GLN A 174 9.18 -10.47 22.74
N ILE A 175 8.74 -9.73 21.74
CA ILE A 175 8.11 -8.41 21.93
C ILE A 175 6.77 -8.51 22.65
N LYS A 176 5.91 -9.50 22.33
CA LYS A 176 4.66 -9.77 23.03
C LYS A 176 4.87 -9.98 24.55
N ASN A 177 5.96 -10.63 24.92
CA ASN A 177 6.28 -10.96 26.30
C ASN A 177 7.17 -9.91 27.00
N ALA A 178 7.64 -8.91 26.28
CA ALA A 178 8.53 -7.88 26.81
C ALA A 178 7.76 -6.87 27.67
N LYS A 179 8.00 -6.84 28.98
CA LYS A 179 7.33 -5.93 29.93
C LYS A 179 7.49 -4.44 29.59
N LYS A 180 8.55 -4.09 28.87
CA LYS A 180 8.84 -2.71 28.47
C LYS A 180 8.18 -2.34 27.13
N SER A 181 7.78 -3.33 26.32
CA SER A 181 7.20 -3.05 25.01
C SER A 181 5.87 -2.32 25.12
N MET A 182 5.75 -1.24 24.37
CA MET A 182 4.49 -0.48 24.24
C MET A 182 3.56 -1.13 23.20
N ILE A 183 4.12 -1.76 22.18
CA ILE A 183 3.35 -2.42 21.11
C ILE A 183 2.97 -3.86 21.47
N GLY A 184 3.74 -4.53 22.33
CA GLY A 184 3.54 -5.92 22.70
C GLY A 184 2.07 -6.28 23.04
N PRO A 185 1.37 -5.51 23.90
CA PRO A 185 -0.05 -5.75 24.21
C PRO A 185 -0.98 -5.74 22.99
N PHE A 186 -0.65 -4.99 21.95
CA PHE A 186 -1.45 -4.89 20.72
C PHE A 186 -1.17 -6.01 19.71
N LEU A 187 -0.07 -6.73 19.89
CA LEU A 187 0.29 -7.88 19.06
C LEU A 187 -0.34 -9.18 19.55
N THR A 188 -0.86 -9.20 20.79
CA THR A 188 -1.64 -10.33 21.30
C THR A 188 -3.03 -10.32 20.70
N ASN A 189 -3.57 -11.47 20.29
CA ASN A 189 -4.89 -11.59 19.65
C ASN A 189 -6.09 -11.28 20.58
N HIS A 190 -5.84 -10.88 21.80
CA HIS A 190 -6.84 -10.38 22.74
C HIS A 190 -6.92 -8.84 22.65
N TYR A 191 -7.43 -8.35 21.54
CA TYR A 191 -8.03 -7.01 21.55
C TYR A 191 -9.35 -7.13 22.31
N ASP A 192 -9.31 -6.92 23.62
CA ASP A 192 -10.53 -6.75 24.40
C ASP A 192 -11.16 -5.44 23.90
N GLU A 193 -12.28 -5.53 23.16
CA GLU A 193 -13.04 -4.36 22.66
C GLU A 193 -13.38 -3.38 23.79
N LYS A 194 -13.28 -3.82 25.05
CA LYS A 194 -13.45 -3.01 26.25
C LYS A 194 -12.34 -1.99 26.52
N MET A 195 -11.19 -2.07 25.84
CA MET A 195 -10.09 -1.10 26.01
C MET A 195 -10.14 0.09 25.03
N ARG A 196 -11.15 0.23 24.22
CA ARG A 196 -11.45 1.55 23.67
C ARG A 196 -12.13 2.36 24.78
N PRO A 197 -11.54 3.46 25.28
CA PRO A 197 -12.35 4.51 25.85
C PRO A 197 -13.14 5.09 24.66
N ILE A 198 -14.30 4.53 24.38
CA ILE A 198 -15.32 5.19 23.61
C ILE A 198 -15.72 6.36 24.52
N SER A 199 -15.09 7.52 24.31
CA SER A 199 -15.74 8.75 24.72
C SER A 199 -17.08 8.73 24.00
N PRO A 200 -18.21 8.66 24.73
CA PRO A 200 -19.51 8.70 24.09
C PRO A 200 -19.50 9.88 23.13
N ILE A 201 -19.97 9.67 21.91
CA ILE A 201 -20.14 10.73 20.89
C ILE A 201 -20.90 11.92 21.51
N GLU A 202 -21.76 11.68 22.47
CA GLU A 202 -22.48 12.67 23.28
C GLU A 202 -21.55 13.66 24.02
N GLN A 203 -20.39 13.24 24.54
CA GLN A 203 -19.44 14.19 25.16
C GLN A 203 -18.66 15.04 24.15
N LEU A 204 -18.61 14.64 22.89
CA LEU A 204 -18.01 15.42 21.80
C LEU A 204 -18.94 16.58 21.34
N PHE A 205 -20.26 16.47 21.54
CA PHE A 205 -21.22 17.47 21.15
C PHE A 205 -21.46 18.58 22.22
N GLU A 206 -21.20 18.27 23.50
CA GLU A 206 -21.39 19.26 24.57
C GLU A 206 -20.38 20.41 24.56
N PHE A 207 -19.22 20.25 23.96
CA PHE A 207 -18.14 21.27 23.97
C PHE A 207 -17.99 22.09 22.69
N GLY A 208 -18.80 21.91 21.67
CA GLY A 208 -18.87 22.80 20.49
C GLY A 208 -17.52 23.14 19.79
N LYS A 209 -16.42 22.51 20.15
CA LYS A 209 -15.10 22.68 19.56
C LYS A 209 -14.41 21.36 19.36
N ILE A 210 -14.43 20.86 18.13
CA ILE A 210 -13.59 19.75 17.71
C ILE A 210 -12.13 20.24 17.71
N HIS A 211 -11.40 19.99 18.77
CA HIS A 211 -9.96 20.18 18.80
C HIS A 211 -9.30 19.01 18.09
N LEU A 212 -9.15 19.12 16.77
CA LEU A 212 -8.39 18.16 15.95
C LEU A 212 -6.95 17.95 16.46
N SER A 213 -6.37 18.95 17.15
CA SER A 213 -5.04 18.87 17.76
C SER A 213 -4.90 17.77 18.83
N THR A 214 -5.97 17.41 19.53
CA THR A 214 -5.92 16.35 20.58
C THR A 214 -5.92 14.96 19.99
N TYR A 215 -6.55 14.78 18.84
CA TYR A 215 -6.52 13.51 18.09
C TYR A 215 -5.16 13.28 17.47
N TRP A 216 -4.53 14.31 16.90
CA TRP A 216 -3.17 14.25 16.35
C TRP A 216 -2.10 14.03 17.42
N ARG A 217 -2.19 14.65 18.60
CA ARG A 217 -1.23 14.39 19.68
C ARG A 217 -1.28 12.97 20.22
N ARG A 218 -2.44 12.32 20.22
CA ARG A 218 -2.54 10.91 20.60
C ARG A 218 -2.01 9.97 19.51
N PHE A 219 -2.10 10.37 18.25
CA PHE A 219 -1.50 9.64 17.13
C PHE A 219 0.01 9.86 17.07
N GLU A 220 0.51 11.08 17.30
CA GLU A 220 1.94 11.36 17.38
C GLU A 220 2.64 10.65 18.54
N GLN A 221 1.96 10.44 19.66
CA GLN A 221 2.48 9.63 20.78
C GLN A 221 2.53 8.13 20.47
N ARG A 222 1.84 7.65 19.42
CA ARG A 222 1.90 6.25 18.96
C ARG A 222 2.79 6.03 17.76
N SER A 223 3.22 7.08 17.09
CA SER A 223 4.15 7.03 15.95
C SER A 223 5.59 7.05 16.46
N VAL A 224 6.04 5.91 16.97
CA VAL A 224 7.41 5.72 17.49
C VAL A 224 8.47 5.75 16.36
N TYR A 225 8.05 5.87 15.10
CA TYR A 225 8.89 5.65 13.93
C TYR A 225 9.23 6.90 13.10
N ALA A 226 8.62 8.06 13.37
CA ALA A 226 8.78 9.25 12.53
C ALA A 226 10.19 9.88 12.53
N ASP A 227 11.03 9.56 13.53
CA ASP A 227 12.36 10.21 13.68
C ASP A 227 13.52 9.47 12.98
N PHE A 228 13.34 8.19 12.61
CA PHE A 228 14.40 7.45 11.94
C PHE A 228 14.64 7.94 10.50
N CYS A 229 13.58 8.26 9.77
CA CYS A 229 13.68 8.73 8.40
C CYS A 229 14.28 10.13 8.23
N ARG A 230 14.22 10.99 9.26
CA ARG A 230 14.82 12.34 9.20
C ARG A 230 16.34 12.35 9.32
N ARG A 231 16.95 11.29 9.85
CA ARG A 231 18.42 11.22 10.04
C ARG A 231 19.19 10.57 8.89
N VAL A 232 18.49 9.97 7.93
CA VAL A 232 19.13 9.30 6.77
C VAL A 232 19.19 10.22 5.54
N GLN A 233 18.73 11.46 5.62
CA GLN A 233 19.00 12.43 4.55
C GLN A 233 20.44 12.91 4.67
N PRO A 234 21.31 12.66 3.67
CA PRO A 234 22.63 13.26 3.65
C PRO A 234 22.45 14.78 3.55
N SER A 235 23.05 15.47 4.48
CA SER A 235 23.29 16.92 4.38
C SER A 235 24.11 17.18 3.12
N GLY A 236 23.44 17.64 2.07
CA GLY A 236 24.03 18.22 0.87
C GLY A 236 23.78 19.71 0.91
#